data_cd0dbf44e7f984b3c02b7f20ec1d86d0
#
_entry.id   cd0dbf44e7f984b3c02b7f20ec1d86d0
#
_cell.length_a   1.000
_cell.length_b   1.000
_cell.length_c   1.000
_cell.angle_alpha   90.00
_cell.angle_beta   90.00
_cell.angle_gamma   90.00
#
_symmetry.space_group_name_H-M   'P 1'
#
loop_
_entity.id
_entity.type
_entity.pdbx_description
1 polymer ?
#
loop_
_entity_poly.entity_id
_entity_poly.type
_entity_poly.pdbx_seq_one_letter_code
_entity_poly.pdbx_strand_id
1 'polypeptide(L)'
;MSKVRFGDVVKDIKNNVDRNNNPYEFYVAGNHMDTEDLKIHRKGKFATDDVGPAFIREFKEGQVLYGSRRTYLKKVAVADFDGVTANTTFVLETSDKSKFLQELLPFIMLSDRFTQWSIMKSKGSTNPYVLFSDLAEYEFELPDFEKQRELAKLLWAIDATKKAYQKMLQKTDELVKSQFIEEVERCFNEGRHKPLNDLIQQDRSITYGILKPGTGIAGGVPVVKVKDFPNGYINESDLLLTSPEIDANYKRSKLIPGDLLISIRGTVGRLAEVPETLKGANITQDTARLSIKPEYNRVFIRGVLETPILQQIVQELIRGVAVKGINIGDVRKLPIPCPTIAAQDRLAEIYKQADKSKLELEQALAELDATCKSIILENIE
;
A
#
# COMPACT_ATOMS: atom_id res chain seq x y z
N MET A 1 -22.80 11.60 -27.81
CA MET A 1 -22.23 10.30 -27.42
C MET A 1 -22.69 9.24 -28.39
N SER A 2 -21.85 8.33 -28.79
CA SER A 2 -22.19 7.19 -29.63
C SER A 2 -21.73 5.91 -28.97
N LYS A 3 -22.60 4.90 -28.95
CA LYS A 3 -22.23 3.57 -28.46
C LYS A 3 -21.33 2.88 -29.49
N VAL A 4 -20.14 2.47 -29.07
CA VAL A 4 -19.13 1.83 -29.93
C VAL A 4 -18.65 0.52 -29.30
N ARG A 5 -18.17 -0.39 -30.16
CA ARG A 5 -17.44 -1.58 -29.70
C ARG A 5 -15.95 -1.28 -29.62
N PHE A 6 -15.27 -1.78 -28.61
CA PHE A 6 -13.85 -1.57 -28.40
C PHE A 6 -13.03 -1.97 -29.65
N GLY A 7 -13.32 -3.12 -30.27
CA GLY A 7 -12.62 -3.56 -31.47
C GLY A 7 -12.83 -2.74 -32.74
N ASP A 8 -13.88 -1.91 -32.78
CA ASP A 8 -14.14 -1.02 -33.92
C ASP A 8 -13.26 0.23 -33.85
N VAL A 9 -12.82 0.62 -32.64
CA VAL A 9 -12.11 1.86 -32.39
C VAL A 9 -10.66 1.68 -31.86
N VAL A 10 -10.29 0.44 -31.49
CA VAL A 10 -8.95 0.07 -30.96
C VAL A 10 -8.37 -1.13 -31.72
N LYS A 11 -7.07 -1.09 -32.00
CA LYS A 11 -6.33 -2.17 -32.66
C LYS A 11 -5.28 -2.76 -31.70
N ASP A 12 -5.09 -4.08 -31.75
CA ASP A 12 -3.93 -4.77 -31.18
C ASP A 12 -2.82 -4.83 -32.25
N ILE A 13 -1.76 -4.05 -32.06
CA ILE A 13 -0.62 -3.96 -32.96
C ILE A 13 0.25 -5.21 -32.77
N LYS A 14 0.42 -6.01 -33.85
CA LYS A 14 1.10 -7.30 -33.79
C LYS A 14 2.44 -7.29 -34.53
N ASN A 15 3.13 -6.17 -34.53
CA ASN A 15 4.46 -6.07 -35.08
C ASN A 15 5.42 -6.90 -34.20
N ASN A 16 6.22 -7.76 -34.83
CA ASN A 16 7.22 -8.57 -34.14
C ASN A 16 8.61 -8.20 -34.63
N VAL A 17 9.57 -8.23 -33.71
CA VAL A 17 10.99 -8.11 -34.02
C VAL A 17 11.59 -9.49 -34.26
N ASP A 18 12.61 -9.56 -35.14
CA ASP A 18 13.47 -10.73 -35.21
C ASP A 18 14.32 -10.77 -33.93
N ARG A 19 14.19 -11.85 -33.19
CA ARG A 19 14.90 -12.04 -31.93
C ARG A 19 16.43 -12.01 -32.09
N ASN A 20 16.94 -12.52 -33.22
CA ASN A 20 18.37 -12.56 -33.49
C ASN A 20 18.92 -11.20 -33.99
N ASN A 21 18.04 -10.32 -34.44
CA ASN A 21 18.38 -8.99 -34.92
C ASN A 21 17.47 -7.93 -34.31
N ASN A 22 17.39 -7.93 -32.96
CA ASN A 22 16.55 -7.01 -32.22
C ASN A 22 17.22 -5.62 -32.13
N PRO A 23 16.58 -4.55 -32.67
CA PRO A 23 17.15 -3.20 -32.65
C PRO A 23 16.96 -2.47 -31.30
N TYR A 24 16.18 -3.04 -30.36
CA TYR A 24 15.81 -2.38 -29.11
C TYR A 24 16.70 -2.76 -27.95
N GLU A 25 17.09 -1.79 -27.14
CA GLU A 25 17.84 -2.00 -25.88
C GLU A 25 16.97 -2.57 -24.77
N PHE A 26 15.69 -2.13 -24.70
CA PHE A 26 14.82 -2.39 -23.56
C PHE A 26 13.64 -3.28 -23.89
N TYR A 27 13.17 -4.00 -22.86
CA TYR A 27 11.91 -4.72 -22.90
C TYR A 27 11.03 -4.44 -21.68
N VAL A 28 9.71 -4.60 -21.83
CA VAL A 28 8.73 -4.50 -20.75
C VAL A 28 8.06 -5.86 -20.55
N ALA A 29 8.20 -6.40 -19.34
CA ALA A 29 7.52 -7.62 -18.89
C ALA A 29 6.29 -7.27 -18.06
N GLY A 30 5.38 -8.24 -17.84
CA GLY A 30 4.21 -8.02 -17.02
C GLY A 30 4.48 -7.63 -15.56
N ASN A 31 5.67 -7.95 -15.01
CA ASN A 31 6.10 -7.51 -13.67
C ASN A 31 6.75 -6.12 -13.67
N HIS A 32 6.98 -5.52 -14.83
CA HIS A 32 7.45 -4.14 -14.96
C HIS A 32 6.30 -3.12 -14.98
N MET A 33 5.08 -3.59 -15.23
CA MET A 33 3.86 -2.79 -15.15
C MET A 33 3.24 -2.97 -13.76
N ASP A 34 3.01 -1.88 -13.06
CA ASP A 34 2.36 -1.90 -11.75
C ASP A 34 0.83 -1.86 -11.88
N THR A 35 0.12 -2.25 -10.84
CA THR A 35 -1.34 -2.26 -10.80
C THR A 35 -1.87 -0.82 -10.80
N GLU A 36 -2.80 -0.52 -11.70
CA GLU A 36 -3.45 0.80 -11.83
C GLU A 36 -2.47 1.98 -11.98
N ASP A 37 -1.25 1.72 -12.50
CA ASP A 37 -0.27 2.75 -12.79
C ASP A 37 0.02 2.83 -14.30
N LEU A 38 -0.29 3.98 -14.88
CA LEU A 38 -0.12 4.23 -16.31
C LEU A 38 1.34 4.46 -16.72
N LYS A 39 2.27 4.58 -15.77
CA LYS A 39 3.69 4.79 -16.03
C LYS A 39 4.50 3.50 -15.92
N ILE A 40 5.47 3.34 -16.82
CA ILE A 40 6.45 2.25 -16.74
C ILE A 40 7.64 2.71 -15.90
N HIS A 41 7.74 2.20 -14.66
CA HIS A 41 8.85 2.56 -13.75
C HIS A 41 10.07 1.64 -13.89
N ARG A 42 9.89 0.45 -14.45
CA ARG A 42 10.92 -0.59 -14.56
C ARG A 42 10.95 -1.12 -15.98
N LYS A 43 12.14 -1.34 -16.49
CA LYS A 43 12.38 -1.98 -17.78
C LYS A 43 13.59 -2.89 -17.70
N GLY A 44 13.54 -4.00 -18.41
CA GLY A 44 14.68 -4.91 -18.53
C GLY A 44 15.56 -4.54 -19.72
N LYS A 45 16.79 -5.04 -19.72
CA LYS A 45 17.78 -4.82 -20.80
C LYS A 45 18.10 -6.14 -21.47
N PHE A 46 18.01 -6.21 -22.80
CA PHE A 46 18.39 -7.42 -23.54
C PHE A 46 19.87 -7.79 -23.39
N ALA A 47 20.74 -6.80 -23.16
CA ALA A 47 22.17 -7.02 -23.04
C ALA A 47 22.59 -7.73 -21.73
N THR A 48 21.78 -7.63 -20.67
CA THR A 48 22.14 -8.15 -19.34
C THR A 48 21.22 -9.25 -18.84
N ASP A 49 20.02 -9.36 -19.39
CA ASP A 49 18.98 -10.22 -18.86
C ASP A 49 18.79 -11.48 -19.72
N ASP A 50 18.51 -12.62 -19.09
CA ASP A 50 18.06 -13.80 -19.82
C ASP A 50 16.58 -13.67 -20.20
N VAL A 51 16.34 -13.23 -21.43
CA VAL A 51 15.00 -12.91 -21.92
C VAL A 51 14.41 -14.09 -22.69
N GLY A 52 13.29 -14.62 -22.21
CA GLY A 52 12.60 -15.75 -22.81
C GLY A 52 12.10 -15.49 -24.25
N PRO A 53 11.74 -16.57 -25.01
CA PRO A 53 11.38 -16.47 -26.43
C PRO A 53 10.06 -15.74 -26.71
N ALA A 54 9.27 -15.47 -25.70
CA ALA A 54 8.00 -14.76 -25.84
C ALA A 54 8.14 -13.24 -26.06
N PHE A 55 9.32 -12.67 -25.83
CA PHE A 55 9.58 -11.24 -25.97
C PHE A 55 9.98 -10.90 -27.40
N ILE A 56 8.96 -10.75 -28.24
CA ILE A 56 9.10 -10.45 -29.67
C ILE A 56 8.18 -9.33 -30.14
N ARG A 57 7.21 -8.89 -29.31
CA ARG A 57 6.21 -7.89 -29.73
C ARG A 57 6.77 -6.48 -29.58
N GLU A 58 6.91 -5.79 -30.70
CA GLU A 58 7.32 -4.39 -30.75
C GLU A 58 6.26 -3.48 -30.17
N PHE A 59 6.68 -2.45 -29.44
CA PHE A 59 5.85 -1.31 -29.08
C PHE A 59 6.61 0.00 -29.31
N LYS A 60 5.83 1.06 -29.52
CA LYS A 60 6.31 2.44 -29.75
C LYS A 60 5.81 3.37 -28.65
N GLU A 61 6.54 4.46 -28.46
CA GLU A 61 6.11 5.56 -27.59
C GLU A 61 4.68 6.00 -27.89
N GLY A 62 3.87 6.26 -26.85
CA GLY A 62 2.45 6.63 -26.93
C GLY A 62 1.47 5.44 -27.07
N GLN A 63 1.94 4.23 -27.32
CA GLN A 63 1.07 3.04 -27.35
C GLN A 63 0.72 2.58 -25.94
N VAL A 64 -0.46 1.96 -25.78
CA VAL A 64 -0.94 1.42 -24.50
C VAL A 64 -0.59 -0.06 -24.43
N LEU A 65 0.13 -0.44 -23.40
CA LEU A 65 0.44 -1.83 -23.08
C LEU A 65 -0.59 -2.38 -22.10
N TYR A 66 -1.17 -3.54 -22.41
CA TYR A 66 -2.15 -4.22 -21.57
C TYR A 66 -1.77 -5.65 -21.28
N GLY A 67 -1.61 -5.98 -20.00
CA GLY A 67 -1.34 -7.33 -19.54
C GLY A 67 -2.56 -8.25 -19.72
N SER A 68 -2.55 -9.14 -20.72
CA SER A 68 -3.69 -10.03 -21.01
C SER A 68 -3.90 -11.12 -19.95
N ARG A 69 -2.93 -11.35 -19.08
CA ARG A 69 -3.01 -12.36 -18.01
C ARG A 69 -3.35 -11.72 -16.67
N ARG A 70 -4.21 -12.39 -15.88
CA ARG A 70 -4.66 -11.89 -14.55
C ARG A 70 -5.17 -10.46 -14.65
N THR A 71 -6.14 -10.23 -15.52
CA THR A 71 -6.68 -8.91 -15.87
C THR A 71 -7.18 -8.13 -14.63
N TYR A 72 -7.58 -8.86 -13.58
CA TYR A 72 -7.91 -8.27 -12.26
C TYR A 72 -6.77 -7.46 -11.62
N LEU A 73 -5.52 -7.63 -12.08
CA LEU A 73 -4.39 -6.80 -11.65
C LEU A 73 -4.35 -5.44 -12.36
N LYS A 74 -5.25 -5.17 -13.30
CA LYS A 74 -5.38 -3.88 -14.01
C LYS A 74 -4.02 -3.32 -14.49
N LYS A 75 -3.20 -4.17 -15.12
CA LYS A 75 -1.90 -3.80 -15.65
C LYS A 75 -2.05 -3.10 -16.99
N VAL A 76 -2.13 -1.80 -16.95
CA VAL A 76 -2.23 -0.89 -18.10
C VAL A 76 -1.14 0.15 -17.98
N ALA A 77 -0.33 0.32 -19.02
CA ALA A 77 0.70 1.36 -19.04
C ALA A 77 0.80 2.04 -20.40
N VAL A 78 1.17 3.31 -20.42
CA VAL A 78 1.48 4.05 -21.64
C VAL A 78 2.99 4.04 -21.84
N ALA A 79 3.44 3.59 -23.00
CA ALA A 79 4.86 3.55 -23.33
C ALA A 79 5.43 4.96 -23.48
N ASP A 80 6.51 5.27 -22.79
CA ASP A 80 7.28 6.52 -22.87
C ASP A 80 8.63 6.33 -23.59
N PHE A 81 8.80 5.18 -24.24
CA PHE A 81 9.94 4.81 -25.09
C PHE A 81 9.54 3.68 -26.05
N ASP A 82 10.38 3.43 -27.05
CA ASP A 82 10.25 2.29 -27.96
C ASP A 82 10.91 1.03 -27.37
N GLY A 83 10.31 -0.14 -27.57
CA GLY A 83 10.87 -1.38 -27.05
C GLY A 83 10.12 -2.65 -27.46
N VAL A 84 10.36 -3.70 -26.70
CA VAL A 84 9.76 -5.01 -26.93
C VAL A 84 9.01 -5.50 -25.69
N THR A 85 7.88 -6.16 -25.90
CA THR A 85 7.14 -6.82 -24.81
C THR A 85 6.86 -8.28 -25.15
N ALA A 86 6.34 -9.02 -24.17
CA ALA A 86 5.95 -10.42 -24.38
C ALA A 86 4.69 -10.50 -25.26
N ASN A 87 4.54 -11.59 -25.99
CA ASN A 87 3.34 -11.88 -26.80
C ASN A 87 2.05 -12.01 -26.00
N THR A 88 2.15 -12.05 -24.67
CA THR A 88 1.02 -12.03 -23.71
C THR A 88 0.61 -10.62 -23.28
N THR A 89 1.27 -9.60 -23.81
CA THR A 89 0.91 -8.18 -23.60
C THR A 89 0.34 -7.66 -24.90
N PHE A 90 -0.85 -7.08 -24.87
CA PHE A 90 -1.40 -6.38 -26.04
C PHE A 90 -0.72 -5.01 -26.17
N VAL A 91 -0.46 -4.62 -27.41
CA VAL A 91 0.05 -3.29 -27.77
C VAL A 91 -1.08 -2.57 -28.50
N LEU A 92 -1.69 -1.59 -27.86
CA LEU A 92 -2.96 -1.03 -28.29
C LEU A 92 -2.84 0.40 -28.81
N GLU A 93 -3.51 0.65 -29.92
CA GLU A 93 -3.69 1.97 -30.50
C GLU A 93 -5.13 2.20 -30.88
N THR A 94 -5.57 3.48 -30.86
CA THR A 94 -6.86 3.87 -31.46
C THR A 94 -6.80 3.74 -32.97
N SER A 95 -7.85 3.17 -33.56
CA SER A 95 -7.91 2.87 -34.99
C SER A 95 -7.92 4.12 -35.88
N ASP A 96 -8.54 5.18 -35.37
CA ASP A 96 -8.66 6.48 -36.03
C ASP A 96 -8.50 7.59 -34.98
N LYS A 97 -7.32 8.20 -34.96
CA LYS A 97 -6.96 9.27 -34.00
C LYS A 97 -7.79 10.56 -34.16
N SER A 98 -8.53 10.70 -35.26
CA SER A 98 -9.44 11.84 -35.45
C SER A 98 -10.82 11.60 -34.80
N LYS A 99 -11.15 10.35 -34.47
CA LYS A 99 -12.43 9.95 -33.84
C LYS A 99 -12.28 9.55 -32.40
N PHE A 100 -11.19 8.87 -32.05
CA PHE A 100 -10.92 8.43 -30.71
C PHE A 100 -9.51 8.86 -30.26
N LEU A 101 -9.46 9.67 -29.24
CA LEU A 101 -8.23 10.21 -28.67
C LEU A 101 -7.44 9.11 -27.95
N GLN A 102 -6.18 8.87 -28.38
CA GLN A 102 -5.30 7.84 -27.80
C GLN A 102 -5.10 8.01 -26.29
N GLU A 103 -5.00 9.24 -25.83
CA GLU A 103 -4.77 9.61 -24.44
C GLU A 103 -5.95 9.27 -23.50
N LEU A 104 -7.14 9.04 -24.07
CA LEU A 104 -8.30 8.61 -23.29
C LEU A 104 -8.37 7.08 -23.11
N LEU A 105 -7.78 6.33 -24.04
CA LEU A 105 -7.80 4.87 -24.06
C LEU A 105 -7.39 4.19 -22.74
N PRO A 106 -6.26 4.57 -22.08
CA PRO A 106 -5.83 3.89 -20.86
C PRO A 106 -6.83 4.03 -19.71
N PHE A 107 -7.57 5.13 -19.63
CA PHE A 107 -8.55 5.36 -18.58
C PHE A 107 -9.82 4.51 -18.77
N ILE A 108 -10.24 4.29 -20.02
CA ILE A 108 -11.31 3.34 -20.34
C ILE A 108 -10.91 1.93 -19.89
N MET A 109 -9.67 1.53 -20.16
CA MET A 109 -9.16 0.20 -19.81
C MET A 109 -8.94 0.00 -18.31
N LEU A 110 -8.77 1.08 -17.54
CA LEU A 110 -8.70 1.04 -16.06
C LEU A 110 -10.08 1.12 -15.41
N SER A 111 -11.15 1.40 -16.16
CA SER A 111 -12.50 1.49 -15.60
C SER A 111 -12.94 0.18 -14.96
N ASP A 112 -13.82 0.30 -13.97
CA ASP A 112 -14.31 -0.88 -13.24
C ASP A 112 -15.14 -1.78 -14.17
N ARG A 113 -15.93 -1.20 -15.08
CA ARG A 113 -16.76 -1.95 -16.04
C ARG A 113 -15.92 -2.71 -17.07
N PHE A 114 -14.90 -2.07 -17.66
CA PHE A 114 -13.96 -2.76 -18.56
C PHE A 114 -13.20 -3.87 -17.83
N THR A 115 -12.77 -3.62 -16.60
CA THR A 115 -12.09 -4.62 -15.76
C THR A 115 -12.99 -5.83 -15.49
N GLN A 116 -14.25 -5.61 -15.09
CA GLN A 116 -15.22 -6.70 -14.89
C GLN A 116 -15.49 -7.48 -16.17
N TRP A 117 -15.62 -6.79 -17.31
CA TRP A 117 -15.74 -7.43 -18.61
C TRP A 117 -14.55 -8.34 -18.91
N SER A 118 -13.33 -7.83 -18.75
CA SER A 118 -12.10 -8.58 -18.99
C SER A 118 -11.95 -9.80 -18.08
N ILE A 119 -12.37 -9.69 -16.81
CA ILE A 119 -12.39 -10.80 -15.85
C ILE A 119 -13.41 -11.86 -16.28
N MET A 120 -14.63 -11.44 -16.62
CA MET A 120 -15.72 -12.33 -17.06
C MET A 120 -15.34 -13.11 -18.33
N LYS A 121 -14.62 -12.48 -19.26
CA LYS A 121 -14.16 -13.09 -20.52
C LYS A 121 -12.86 -13.90 -20.35
N SER A 122 -12.22 -13.85 -19.19
CA SER A 122 -10.95 -14.56 -18.94
C SER A 122 -11.13 -16.08 -18.94
N LYS A 123 -10.14 -16.78 -19.48
CA LYS A 123 -10.08 -18.23 -19.64
C LYS A 123 -8.94 -18.80 -18.79
N GLY A 124 -9.12 -20.02 -18.26
CA GLY A 124 -8.13 -20.71 -17.44
C GLY A 124 -8.23 -20.35 -15.93
N SER A 125 -7.84 -21.28 -15.06
CA SER A 125 -8.00 -21.17 -13.60
C SER A 125 -6.75 -20.64 -12.88
N THR A 126 -5.57 -21.19 -13.17
CA THR A 126 -4.35 -20.87 -12.43
C THR A 126 -3.70 -19.54 -12.86
N ASN A 127 -3.74 -19.27 -14.16
CA ASN A 127 -3.19 -18.04 -14.75
C ASN A 127 -4.15 -17.54 -15.84
N PRO A 128 -5.33 -17.00 -15.42
CA PRO A 128 -6.38 -16.62 -16.34
C PRO A 128 -5.90 -15.56 -17.33
N TYR A 129 -6.37 -15.66 -18.56
CA TYR A 129 -6.02 -14.74 -19.64
C TYR A 129 -7.24 -14.40 -20.49
N VAL A 130 -7.20 -13.23 -21.11
CA VAL A 130 -8.21 -12.77 -22.06
C VAL A 130 -7.61 -12.70 -23.46
N LEU A 131 -8.42 -12.94 -24.48
CA LEU A 131 -8.07 -12.71 -25.88
C LEU A 131 -8.48 -11.29 -26.30
N PHE A 132 -7.77 -10.70 -27.27
CA PHE A 132 -8.17 -9.41 -27.82
C PHE A 132 -9.56 -9.45 -28.45
N SER A 133 -9.92 -10.56 -29.12
CA SER A 133 -11.27 -10.77 -29.66
C SER A 133 -12.38 -10.68 -28.61
N ASP A 134 -12.10 -11.13 -27.38
CA ASP A 134 -13.05 -11.06 -26.27
C ASP A 134 -13.18 -9.62 -25.73
N LEU A 135 -12.07 -8.85 -25.74
CA LEU A 135 -12.08 -7.42 -25.38
C LEU A 135 -12.73 -6.56 -26.47
N ALA A 136 -12.57 -6.94 -27.74
CA ALA A 136 -13.15 -6.24 -28.88
C ALA A 136 -14.68 -6.15 -28.85
N GLU A 137 -15.35 -7.08 -28.15
CA GLU A 137 -16.81 -7.08 -27.96
C GLU A 137 -17.29 -6.09 -26.86
N TYR A 138 -16.39 -5.50 -26.08
CA TYR A 138 -16.78 -4.54 -25.05
C TYR A 138 -17.40 -3.31 -25.65
N GLU A 139 -18.57 -2.91 -25.15
CA GLU A 139 -19.31 -1.74 -25.62
C GLU A 139 -19.27 -0.63 -24.57
N PHE A 140 -19.01 0.59 -25.04
CA PHE A 140 -18.98 1.78 -24.19
C PHE A 140 -19.48 3.01 -24.96
N GLU A 141 -19.79 4.09 -24.22
CA GLU A 141 -20.19 5.37 -24.81
C GLU A 141 -18.94 6.19 -25.18
N LEU A 142 -18.80 6.55 -26.46
CA LEU A 142 -17.72 7.41 -26.93
C LEU A 142 -18.26 8.84 -27.07
N PRO A 143 -17.76 9.81 -26.26
CA PRO A 143 -18.15 11.20 -26.40
C PRO A 143 -17.67 11.82 -27.72
N ASP A 144 -18.18 13.01 -28.08
CA ASP A 144 -17.60 13.78 -29.17
C ASP A 144 -16.14 14.16 -28.89
N PHE A 145 -15.41 14.50 -29.95
CA PHE A 145 -13.95 14.65 -29.87
C PHE A 145 -13.49 15.79 -28.94
N GLU A 146 -14.26 16.87 -28.84
CA GLU A 146 -13.93 17.97 -27.90
C GLU A 146 -14.11 17.53 -26.46
N LYS A 147 -15.17 16.78 -26.18
CA LYS A 147 -15.40 16.22 -24.85
C LYS A 147 -14.32 15.20 -24.49
N GLN A 148 -13.85 14.37 -25.44
CA GLN A 148 -12.72 13.44 -25.21
C GLN A 148 -11.45 14.21 -24.81
N ARG A 149 -11.15 15.37 -25.44
CA ARG A 149 -9.99 16.20 -25.07
C ARG A 149 -10.09 16.76 -23.65
N GLU A 150 -11.29 17.25 -23.28
CA GLU A 150 -11.53 17.73 -21.91
C GLU A 150 -11.33 16.61 -20.89
N LEU A 151 -11.91 15.45 -21.14
CA LEU A 151 -11.82 14.27 -20.28
C LEU A 151 -10.37 13.78 -20.15
N ALA A 152 -9.66 13.63 -21.27
CA ALA A 152 -8.27 13.21 -21.25
C ALA A 152 -7.41 14.19 -20.44
N LYS A 153 -7.54 15.51 -20.70
CA LYS A 153 -6.80 16.53 -19.94
C LYS A 153 -7.07 16.44 -18.43
N LEU A 154 -8.34 16.27 -18.04
CA LEU A 154 -8.74 16.18 -16.63
C LEU A 154 -8.22 14.90 -15.99
N LEU A 155 -8.40 13.74 -16.62
CA LEU A 155 -7.98 12.45 -16.10
C LEU A 155 -6.45 12.35 -15.96
N TRP A 156 -5.69 12.86 -16.93
CA TRP A 156 -4.22 12.95 -16.83
C TRP A 156 -3.77 13.92 -15.72
N ALA A 157 -4.48 15.03 -15.50
CA ALA A 157 -4.19 15.93 -14.38
C ALA A 157 -4.44 15.25 -13.02
N ILE A 158 -5.52 14.47 -12.91
CA ILE A 158 -5.80 13.67 -11.72
C ILE A 158 -4.69 12.63 -11.50
N ASP A 159 -4.29 11.87 -12.54
CA ASP A 159 -3.21 10.89 -12.45
C ASP A 159 -1.89 11.52 -11.99
N ALA A 160 -1.51 12.65 -12.58
CA ALA A 160 -0.32 13.41 -12.20
C ALA A 160 -0.37 13.90 -10.74
N THR A 161 -1.53 14.37 -10.28
CA THR A 161 -1.73 14.82 -8.90
C THR A 161 -1.64 13.65 -7.92
N LYS A 162 -2.25 12.50 -8.22
CA LYS A 162 -2.14 11.28 -7.43
C LYS A 162 -0.67 10.86 -7.29
N LYS A 163 0.09 10.84 -8.36
CA LYS A 163 1.53 10.51 -8.34
C LYS A 163 2.35 11.50 -7.52
N ALA A 164 2.02 12.79 -7.59
CA ALA A 164 2.67 13.81 -6.77
C ALA A 164 2.39 13.55 -5.27
N TYR A 165 1.15 13.25 -4.90
CA TYR A 165 0.78 12.96 -3.51
C TYR A 165 1.43 11.66 -2.99
N GLN A 166 1.47 10.60 -3.78
CA GLN A 166 2.19 9.37 -3.44
C GLN A 166 3.68 9.61 -3.20
N LYS A 167 4.31 10.44 -4.04
CA LYS A 167 5.71 10.85 -3.86
C LYS A 167 5.90 11.70 -2.59
N MET A 168 4.96 12.58 -2.28
CA MET A 168 5.00 13.37 -1.03
C MET A 168 4.89 12.47 0.19
N LEU A 169 3.99 11.49 0.19
CA LEU A 169 3.88 10.48 1.25
C LEU A 169 5.21 9.76 1.49
N GLN A 170 5.81 9.25 0.42
CA GLN A 170 7.10 8.57 0.49
C GLN A 170 8.20 9.49 1.07
N LYS A 171 8.30 10.73 0.57
CA LYS A 171 9.31 11.69 1.03
C LYS A 171 9.11 12.14 2.47
N THR A 172 7.86 12.26 2.91
CA THR A 172 7.53 12.55 4.30
C THR A 172 7.99 11.41 5.22
N ASP A 173 7.75 10.16 4.82
CA ASP A 173 8.24 8.98 5.54
C ASP A 173 9.76 8.92 5.61
N GLU A 174 10.44 9.13 4.49
CA GLU A 174 11.90 9.13 4.43
C GLU A 174 12.50 10.20 5.34
N LEU A 175 11.92 11.41 5.35
CA LEU A 175 12.38 12.51 6.20
C LEU A 175 12.25 12.17 7.68
N VAL A 176 11.07 11.72 8.12
CA VAL A 176 10.86 11.35 9.53
C VAL A 176 11.82 10.25 9.94
N LYS A 177 11.92 9.18 9.14
CA LYS A 177 12.84 8.07 9.42
C LYS A 177 14.28 8.53 9.53
N SER A 178 14.76 9.39 8.63
CA SER A 178 16.15 9.88 8.68
C SER A 178 16.45 10.65 9.96
N GLN A 179 15.54 11.52 10.41
CA GLN A 179 15.70 12.28 11.65
C GLN A 179 15.76 11.39 12.89
N PHE A 180 14.92 10.36 12.92
CA PHE A 180 14.93 9.40 14.03
C PHE A 180 16.17 8.49 13.99
N ILE A 181 16.60 8.03 12.81
CA ILE A 181 17.80 7.19 12.66
C ILE A 181 19.03 7.95 13.16
N GLU A 182 19.22 9.20 12.77
CA GLU A 182 20.34 10.04 13.20
C GLU A 182 20.41 10.14 14.74
N GLU A 183 19.27 10.40 15.40
CA GLU A 183 19.22 10.49 16.86
C GLU A 183 19.45 9.13 17.53
N VAL A 184 18.88 8.05 16.97
CA VAL A 184 19.07 6.68 17.49
C VAL A 184 20.53 6.28 17.42
N GLU A 185 21.19 6.46 16.27
CA GLU A 185 22.62 6.15 16.09
C GLU A 185 23.49 6.97 17.04
N ARG A 186 23.22 8.26 17.16
CA ARG A 186 23.95 9.13 18.09
C ARG A 186 23.83 8.62 19.54
N CYS A 187 22.62 8.29 19.98
CA CYS A 187 22.40 7.79 21.33
C CYS A 187 23.08 6.43 21.57
N PHE A 188 23.08 5.53 20.59
CA PHE A 188 23.78 4.25 20.71
C PHE A 188 25.29 4.44 20.78
N ASN A 189 25.89 5.29 19.95
CA ASN A 189 27.32 5.60 19.95
C ASN A 189 27.78 6.23 21.26
N GLU A 190 26.93 7.02 21.91
CA GLU A 190 27.20 7.67 23.18
C GLU A 190 26.79 6.81 24.41
N GLY A 191 26.25 5.60 24.18
CA GLY A 191 25.80 4.73 25.28
C GLY A 191 24.54 5.25 26.00
N ARG A 192 23.81 6.20 25.41
CA ARG A 192 22.60 6.81 25.98
C ARG A 192 21.34 6.03 25.60
N HIS A 193 21.23 4.81 26.06
CA HIS A 193 20.04 3.97 25.88
C HIS A 193 19.70 3.23 27.18
N LYS A 194 18.45 2.83 27.32
CA LYS A 194 17.93 2.04 28.47
C LYS A 194 17.07 0.89 27.97
N PRO A 195 16.95 -0.20 28.73
CA PRO A 195 15.95 -1.22 28.43
C PRO A 195 14.54 -0.60 28.42
N LEU A 196 13.69 -1.01 27.48
CA LEU A 196 12.30 -0.51 27.38
C LEU A 196 11.56 -0.63 28.74
N ASN A 197 11.83 -1.68 29.51
CA ASN A 197 11.21 -1.87 30.81
C ASN A 197 11.44 -0.73 31.80
N ASP A 198 12.56 -0.04 31.69
CA ASP A 198 12.90 1.10 32.57
C ASP A 198 12.09 2.35 32.25
N LEU A 199 11.51 2.41 31.04
CA LEU A 199 10.67 3.51 30.57
C LEU A 199 9.18 3.25 30.86
N ILE A 200 8.82 2.10 31.40
CA ILE A 200 7.43 1.67 31.65
C ILE A 200 7.00 2.03 33.08
N GLN A 201 5.74 2.48 33.23
CA GLN A 201 5.15 2.76 34.53
C GLN A 201 5.18 1.51 35.43
N GLN A 202 5.55 1.68 36.70
CA GLN A 202 5.78 0.55 37.62
C GLN A 202 4.50 -0.25 37.90
N ASP A 203 3.36 0.43 38.03
CA ASP A 203 2.04 -0.15 38.28
C ASP A 203 1.40 -0.76 37.02
N ARG A 204 1.94 -0.44 35.83
CA ARG A 204 1.41 -0.87 34.53
C ARG A 204 2.46 -1.58 33.68
N SER A 205 3.02 -2.67 34.22
CA SER A 205 4.07 -3.47 33.56
C SER A 205 3.64 -3.95 32.17
N ILE A 206 4.63 -4.17 31.28
CA ILE A 206 4.41 -4.75 29.93
C ILE A 206 3.71 -6.10 30.08
N THR A 207 2.57 -6.26 29.43
CA THR A 207 1.77 -7.48 29.46
C THR A 207 1.03 -7.69 28.13
N TYR A 208 0.74 -8.94 27.80
CA TYR A 208 -0.19 -9.30 26.72
C TYR A 208 -1.62 -9.41 27.28
N GLY A 209 -2.58 -9.51 26.36
CA GLY A 209 -3.99 -9.55 26.73
C GLY A 209 -4.63 -10.92 26.67
N ILE A 210 -5.89 -10.93 26.27
CA ILE A 210 -6.82 -12.07 26.34
C ILE A 210 -6.38 -13.21 25.42
N LEU A 211 -6.24 -14.41 25.98
CA LEU A 211 -5.90 -15.63 25.23
C LEU A 211 -7.04 -16.11 24.32
N LYS A 212 -8.25 -16.13 24.84
CA LYS A 212 -9.45 -16.60 24.15
C LYS A 212 -10.58 -15.57 24.33
N PRO A 213 -10.67 -14.56 23.45
CA PRO A 213 -11.62 -13.47 23.61
C PRO A 213 -13.09 -13.85 23.29
N GLY A 214 -13.36 -15.09 22.89
CA GLY A 214 -14.70 -15.53 22.50
C GLY A 214 -15.06 -15.16 21.05
N THR A 215 -16.32 -15.38 20.69
CA THR A 215 -16.87 -15.13 19.35
C THR A 215 -17.45 -13.74 19.16
N GLY A 216 -17.50 -12.96 20.22
CA GLY A 216 -18.10 -11.61 20.25
C GLY A 216 -19.53 -11.62 20.81
N ILE A 217 -19.86 -10.57 21.58
CA ILE A 217 -21.20 -10.33 22.09
C ILE A 217 -21.58 -8.85 21.96
N ALA A 218 -22.82 -8.56 21.66
CA ALA A 218 -23.32 -7.17 21.61
C ALA A 218 -23.18 -6.49 22.97
N GLY A 219 -22.69 -5.25 23.01
CA GLY A 219 -22.48 -4.48 24.23
C GLY A 219 -21.31 -4.97 25.12
N GLY A 220 -20.46 -5.86 24.60
CA GLY A 220 -19.25 -6.34 25.28
C GLY A 220 -18.12 -5.32 25.34
N VAL A 221 -16.96 -5.74 25.86
CA VAL A 221 -15.76 -4.90 25.97
C VAL A 221 -14.94 -4.99 24.68
N PRO A 222 -14.54 -3.87 24.04
CA PRO A 222 -13.71 -3.90 22.84
C PRO A 222 -12.35 -4.57 23.08
N VAL A 223 -11.91 -5.40 22.12
CA VAL A 223 -10.63 -6.09 22.15
C VAL A 223 -9.87 -5.82 20.86
N VAL A 224 -8.74 -5.13 20.97
CA VAL A 224 -7.88 -4.79 19.82
C VAL A 224 -7.00 -5.98 19.45
N LYS A 225 -7.05 -6.39 18.18
CA LYS A 225 -6.21 -7.44 17.57
C LYS A 225 -5.15 -6.82 16.67
N VAL A 226 -4.11 -7.57 16.34
CA VAL A 226 -3.04 -7.12 15.40
C VAL A 226 -3.59 -6.70 14.03
N LYS A 227 -4.66 -7.30 13.54
CA LYS A 227 -5.32 -6.93 12.27
C LYS A 227 -5.96 -5.54 12.31
N ASP A 228 -6.31 -5.06 13.50
CA ASP A 228 -7.08 -3.82 13.67
C ASP A 228 -6.19 -2.57 13.64
N PHE A 229 -4.85 -2.73 13.65
CA PHE A 229 -3.89 -1.62 13.50
C PHE A 229 -2.79 -1.89 12.45
N PRO A 230 -3.17 -2.06 11.18
CA PRO A 230 -2.21 -2.37 10.11
C PRO A 230 -1.22 -1.24 9.83
N ASN A 231 -1.63 0.02 10.00
CA ASN A 231 -0.93 1.24 9.59
C ASN A 231 -0.65 2.20 10.76
N GLY A 232 -0.54 1.68 11.99
CA GLY A 232 -0.23 2.52 13.15
C GLY A 232 -1.43 3.19 13.84
N TYR A 233 -2.62 3.10 13.25
CA TYR A 233 -3.89 3.55 13.82
C TYR A 233 -4.80 2.37 14.08
N ILE A 234 -5.60 2.45 15.16
CA ILE A 234 -6.57 1.40 15.47
C ILE A 234 -7.85 1.68 14.68
N ASN A 235 -8.21 0.75 13.80
CA ASN A 235 -9.51 0.77 13.14
C ASN A 235 -10.59 0.27 14.10
N GLU A 236 -11.50 1.15 14.50
CA GLU A 236 -12.54 0.88 15.50
C GLU A 236 -13.84 0.32 14.89
N SER A 237 -13.96 0.26 13.55
CA SER A 237 -15.23 -0.08 12.88
C SER A 237 -15.71 -1.52 13.09
N ASP A 238 -14.79 -2.47 13.37
CA ASP A 238 -15.09 -3.92 13.47
C ASP A 238 -14.28 -4.59 14.59
N LEU A 239 -14.23 -3.96 15.76
CA LEU A 239 -13.55 -4.54 16.91
C LEU A 239 -14.35 -5.71 17.48
N LEU A 240 -13.64 -6.77 17.87
CA LEU A 240 -14.26 -7.85 18.62
C LEU A 240 -14.71 -7.34 20.01
N LEU A 241 -15.94 -7.65 20.39
CA LEU A 241 -16.48 -7.34 21.72
C LEU A 241 -16.49 -8.59 22.60
N THR A 242 -15.59 -8.68 23.56
CA THR A 242 -15.55 -9.82 24.50
C THR A 242 -16.56 -9.66 25.65
N SER A 243 -16.90 -10.77 26.31
CA SER A 243 -17.81 -10.68 27.48
C SER A 243 -17.13 -10.00 28.67
N PRO A 244 -17.90 -9.29 29.54
CA PRO A 244 -17.37 -8.69 30.75
C PRO A 244 -16.71 -9.70 31.69
N GLU A 245 -17.17 -10.96 31.71
CA GLU A 245 -16.62 -12.05 32.56
C GLU A 245 -15.22 -12.44 32.05
N ILE A 246 -15.02 -12.58 30.72
CA ILE A 246 -13.70 -12.85 30.15
C ILE A 246 -12.77 -11.69 30.45
N ASP A 247 -13.22 -10.47 30.16
CA ASP A 247 -12.45 -9.25 30.36
C ASP A 247 -12.02 -9.04 31.82
N ALA A 248 -12.89 -9.37 32.79
CA ALA A 248 -12.60 -9.25 34.22
C ALA A 248 -11.37 -10.07 34.66
N ASN A 249 -11.03 -11.15 33.94
CA ASN A 249 -9.85 -11.97 34.22
C ASN A 249 -8.55 -11.34 33.68
N TYR A 250 -8.65 -10.29 32.86
CA TYR A 250 -7.52 -9.65 32.18
C TYR A 250 -7.37 -8.16 32.54
N LYS A 251 -7.61 -7.81 33.81
CA LYS A 251 -7.51 -6.41 34.32
C LYS A 251 -6.17 -5.75 34.06
N ARG A 252 -5.08 -6.54 34.04
CA ARG A 252 -3.72 -6.03 33.86
C ARG A 252 -3.45 -5.52 32.44
N SER A 253 -4.19 -5.97 31.44
CA SER A 253 -4.06 -5.55 30.03
C SER A 253 -5.09 -4.51 29.60
N LYS A 254 -5.89 -4.00 30.53
CA LYS A 254 -6.80 -2.88 30.27
C LYS A 254 -6.05 -1.68 29.71
N LEU A 255 -6.64 -1.11 28.67
CA LEU A 255 -6.08 0.04 27.95
C LEU A 255 -6.50 1.36 28.57
N ILE A 256 -5.59 2.31 28.56
CA ILE A 256 -5.86 3.72 28.77
C ILE A 256 -5.36 4.52 27.58
N PRO A 257 -5.97 5.69 27.31
CA PRO A 257 -5.50 6.57 26.24
C PRO A 257 -4.02 6.90 26.37
N GLY A 258 -3.31 6.85 25.24
CA GLY A 258 -1.87 7.08 25.20
C GLY A 258 -1.00 5.85 25.52
N ASP A 259 -1.56 4.69 25.90
CA ASP A 259 -0.81 3.45 25.88
C ASP A 259 -0.32 3.16 24.45
N LEU A 260 0.89 2.66 24.29
CA LEU A 260 1.37 2.13 23.02
C LEU A 260 1.12 0.62 22.97
N LEU A 261 0.71 0.15 21.81
CA LEU A 261 0.56 -1.27 21.50
C LEU A 261 1.70 -1.71 20.60
N ILE A 262 2.26 -2.88 20.86
CA ILE A 262 3.21 -3.54 19.98
C ILE A 262 2.75 -4.98 19.72
N SER A 263 2.68 -5.36 18.44
CA SER A 263 2.37 -6.74 18.08
C SER A 263 3.56 -7.66 18.39
N ILE A 264 3.30 -8.76 19.08
CA ILE A 264 4.31 -9.72 19.53
C ILE A 264 4.17 -11.11 18.87
N ARG A 265 3.10 -11.36 18.12
CA ARG A 265 2.86 -12.57 17.32
C ARG A 265 2.21 -12.24 15.98
N GLY A 266 2.38 -13.12 15.00
CA GLY A 266 1.91 -12.91 13.63
C GLY A 266 2.81 -11.91 12.92
N THR A 267 2.28 -10.75 12.55
CA THR A 267 3.09 -9.63 12.06
C THR A 267 3.70 -8.89 13.23
N VAL A 268 4.89 -9.31 13.66
CA VAL A 268 5.58 -8.77 14.85
C VAL A 268 6.13 -7.36 14.58
N GLY A 269 6.08 -6.49 15.59
CA GLY A 269 6.69 -5.15 15.56
C GLY A 269 5.76 -4.02 15.09
N ARG A 270 4.50 -4.30 14.74
CA ARG A 270 3.52 -3.24 14.47
C ARG A 270 3.21 -2.45 15.73
N LEU A 271 3.04 -1.15 15.57
CA LEU A 271 2.78 -0.23 16.67
C LEU A 271 1.47 0.54 16.44
N ALA A 272 0.80 0.90 17.51
CA ALA A 272 -0.33 1.84 17.52
C ALA A 272 -0.39 2.56 18.85
N GLU A 273 -0.99 3.75 18.88
CA GLU A 273 -1.35 4.48 20.11
C GLU A 273 -2.84 4.30 20.39
N VAL A 274 -3.19 4.09 21.65
CA VAL A 274 -4.59 3.90 22.09
C VAL A 274 -5.30 5.25 22.15
N PRO A 275 -6.38 5.46 21.38
CA PRO A 275 -7.16 6.69 21.40
C PRO A 275 -8.07 6.79 22.63
N GLU A 276 -8.63 7.98 22.88
CA GLU A 276 -9.57 8.24 24.00
C GLU A 276 -10.82 7.35 23.95
N THR A 277 -11.30 7.05 22.76
CA THR A 277 -12.48 6.20 22.51
C THR A 277 -12.35 4.78 23.02
N LEU A 278 -11.10 4.28 23.12
CA LEU A 278 -10.81 2.91 23.58
C LEU A 278 -10.37 2.82 25.04
N LYS A 279 -10.68 3.82 25.85
CA LYS A 279 -10.50 3.75 27.29
C LYS A 279 -11.25 2.56 27.89
N GLY A 280 -10.52 1.66 28.58
CA GLY A 280 -11.11 0.47 29.19
C GLY A 280 -11.25 -0.75 28.25
N ALA A 281 -10.91 -0.61 26.98
CA ALA A 281 -10.76 -1.73 26.06
C ALA A 281 -9.64 -2.70 26.50
N ASN A 282 -9.52 -3.82 25.82
CA ASN A 282 -8.47 -4.81 26.09
C ASN A 282 -7.72 -5.17 24.78
N ILE A 283 -6.72 -6.02 24.87
CA ILE A 283 -5.95 -6.55 23.74
C ILE A 283 -5.96 -8.07 23.74
N THR A 284 -5.54 -8.69 22.64
CA THR A 284 -5.31 -10.15 22.58
C THR A 284 -3.91 -10.53 23.04
N GLN A 285 -3.67 -11.84 23.19
CA GLN A 285 -2.34 -12.40 23.51
C GLN A 285 -1.24 -12.07 22.49
N ASP A 286 -1.62 -11.62 21.27
CA ASP A 286 -0.70 -11.36 20.17
C ASP A 286 -0.19 -9.91 20.18
N THR A 287 -0.66 -9.12 21.13
CA THR A 287 -0.30 -7.70 21.33
C THR A 287 0.18 -7.49 22.75
N ALA A 288 1.22 -6.69 22.95
CA ALA A 288 1.66 -6.19 24.24
C ALA A 288 1.35 -4.71 24.41
N ARG A 289 0.95 -4.31 25.63
CA ARG A 289 0.71 -2.93 26.02
C ARG A 289 1.96 -2.35 26.67
N LEU A 290 2.31 -1.13 26.26
CA LEU A 290 3.42 -0.34 26.75
C LEU A 290 2.88 0.97 27.35
N SER A 291 2.84 1.09 28.65
CA SER A 291 2.46 2.33 29.36
C SER A 291 3.71 3.12 29.69
N ILE A 292 4.03 4.10 28.86
CA ILE A 292 5.26 4.91 29.00
C ILE A 292 5.15 5.85 30.19
N LYS A 293 6.22 5.98 30.97
CA LYS A 293 6.32 6.94 32.08
C LYS A 293 6.20 8.38 31.60
N PRO A 294 5.59 9.30 32.41
CA PRO A 294 5.41 10.70 32.01
C PRO A 294 6.69 11.49 31.70
N GLU A 295 7.83 11.09 32.28
CA GLU A 295 9.13 11.72 32.05
C GLU A 295 9.72 11.43 30.66
N TYR A 296 9.10 10.58 29.85
CA TYR A 296 9.49 10.29 28.48
C TYR A 296 8.36 10.65 27.50
N ASN A 297 8.73 11.12 26.32
CA ASN A 297 7.74 11.41 25.30
C ASN A 297 7.31 10.12 24.56
N ARG A 298 6.04 9.69 24.77
CA ARG A 298 5.51 8.44 24.19
C ARG A 298 5.53 8.43 22.65
N VAL A 299 5.30 9.59 22.00
CA VAL A 299 5.32 9.71 20.54
C VAL A 299 6.76 9.52 20.02
N PHE A 300 7.75 10.08 20.72
CA PHE A 300 9.15 9.81 20.42
C PHE A 300 9.46 8.32 20.55
N ILE A 301 9.04 7.66 21.65
CA ILE A 301 9.27 6.22 21.85
C ILE A 301 8.62 5.40 20.75
N ARG A 302 7.42 5.75 20.32
CA ARG A 302 6.77 5.14 19.16
C ARG A 302 7.62 5.28 17.89
N GLY A 303 8.05 6.50 17.55
CA GLY A 303 8.87 6.76 16.38
C GLY A 303 10.21 6.01 16.42
N VAL A 304 10.87 5.93 17.60
CA VAL A 304 12.08 5.12 17.80
C VAL A 304 11.82 3.65 17.50
N LEU A 305 10.77 3.06 18.06
CA LEU A 305 10.41 1.66 17.84
C LEU A 305 10.05 1.34 16.36
N GLU A 306 9.60 2.32 15.59
CA GLU A 306 9.33 2.21 14.16
C GLU A 306 10.58 2.37 13.27
N THR A 307 11.73 2.79 13.81
CA THR A 307 12.96 2.90 13.03
C THR A 307 13.43 1.54 12.50
N PRO A 308 14.06 1.49 11.31
CA PRO A 308 14.64 0.25 10.78
C PRO A 308 15.60 -0.42 11.76
N ILE A 309 16.37 0.37 12.54
CA ILE A 309 17.33 -0.13 13.52
C ILE A 309 16.63 -0.93 14.62
N LEU A 310 15.59 -0.38 15.23
CA LEU A 310 14.85 -1.08 16.29
C LEU A 310 14.01 -2.23 15.71
N GLN A 311 13.42 -2.05 14.53
CA GLN A 311 12.68 -3.12 13.85
C GLN A 311 13.60 -4.29 13.49
N GLN A 312 14.84 -4.06 13.08
CA GLN A 312 15.82 -5.12 12.84
C GLN A 312 16.11 -5.89 14.14
N ILE A 313 16.36 -5.20 15.26
CA ILE A 313 16.55 -5.84 16.57
C ILE A 313 15.33 -6.70 16.95
N VAL A 314 14.12 -6.19 16.72
CA VAL A 314 12.87 -6.94 16.95
C VAL A 314 12.81 -8.19 16.07
N GLN A 315 13.17 -8.09 14.77
CA GLN A 315 13.16 -9.23 13.84
C GLN A 315 14.17 -10.32 14.25
N GLU A 316 15.35 -9.96 14.72
CA GLU A 316 16.38 -10.89 15.22
C GLU A 316 15.95 -11.64 16.48
N LEU A 317 15.04 -11.08 17.26
CA LEU A 317 14.49 -11.70 18.47
C LEU A 317 13.28 -12.60 18.20
N ILE A 318 12.77 -12.65 16.96
CA ILE A 318 11.64 -13.52 16.59
C ILE A 318 12.06 -14.99 16.66
N ARG A 319 11.22 -15.78 17.32
CA ARG A 319 11.37 -17.24 17.47
C ARG A 319 10.09 -17.94 17.03
N GLY A 320 10.21 -19.23 16.77
CA GLY A 320 9.10 -20.13 16.42
C GLY A 320 9.02 -20.46 14.93
N VAL A 321 8.66 -21.71 14.62
CA VAL A 321 8.54 -22.23 13.25
C VAL A 321 7.10 -22.08 12.73
N ALA A 322 6.12 -22.52 13.51
CA ALA A 322 4.70 -22.48 13.13
C ALA A 322 4.04 -21.12 13.41
N VAL A 323 4.34 -20.53 14.57
CA VAL A 323 3.87 -19.19 14.94
C VAL A 323 5.08 -18.34 15.32
N LYS A 324 5.44 -17.42 14.45
CA LYS A 324 6.51 -16.46 14.68
C LYS A 324 6.10 -15.46 15.76
N GLY A 325 6.98 -15.21 16.73
CA GLY A 325 6.71 -14.27 17.81
C GLY A 325 7.93 -13.85 18.60
N ILE A 326 7.80 -12.78 19.36
CA ILE A 326 8.80 -12.29 20.32
C ILE A 326 8.26 -12.46 21.75
N ASN A 327 9.11 -12.88 22.69
CA ASN A 327 8.73 -12.98 24.07
C ASN A 327 8.66 -11.62 24.75
N ILE A 328 7.72 -11.44 25.70
CA ILE A 328 7.64 -10.20 26.50
C ILE A 328 8.96 -9.91 27.25
N GLY A 329 9.68 -10.95 27.69
CA GLY A 329 10.99 -10.78 28.30
C GLY A 329 12.03 -10.13 27.38
N ASP A 330 11.97 -10.43 26.07
CA ASP A 330 12.83 -9.83 25.06
C ASP A 330 12.35 -8.41 24.72
N VAL A 331 11.02 -8.17 24.62
CA VAL A 331 10.45 -6.82 24.47
C VAL A 331 10.91 -5.88 25.58
N ARG A 332 10.91 -6.35 26.83
CA ARG A 332 11.39 -5.57 27.99
C ARG A 332 12.83 -5.12 27.88
N LYS A 333 13.66 -5.87 27.17
CA LYS A 333 15.10 -5.62 27.02
C LYS A 333 15.45 -4.78 25.79
N LEU A 334 14.48 -4.41 24.95
CA LEU A 334 14.74 -3.59 23.77
C LEU A 334 15.51 -2.32 24.19
N PRO A 335 16.66 -2.04 23.56
CA PRO A 335 17.48 -0.87 23.91
C PRO A 335 16.82 0.39 23.32
N ILE A 336 16.26 1.22 24.16
CA ILE A 336 15.59 2.46 23.74
C ILE A 336 16.51 3.64 23.94
N PRO A 337 16.85 4.40 22.88
CA PRO A 337 17.56 5.66 22.96
C PRO A 337 16.89 6.64 23.92
N CYS A 338 17.69 7.31 24.74
CA CYS A 338 17.23 8.25 25.76
C CYS A 338 17.96 9.59 25.61
N PRO A 339 17.68 10.39 24.57
CA PRO A 339 18.17 11.75 24.47
C PRO A 339 17.50 12.65 25.50
N THR A 340 17.89 13.92 25.55
CA THR A 340 17.24 14.92 26.43
C THR A 340 15.75 15.03 26.09
N ILE A 341 14.89 15.35 27.06
CA ILE A 341 13.45 15.51 26.84
C ILE A 341 13.16 16.55 25.73
N ALA A 342 13.92 17.63 25.66
CA ALA A 342 13.78 18.62 24.59
C ALA A 342 14.04 18.04 23.18
N ALA A 343 14.97 17.09 23.04
CA ALA A 343 15.21 16.39 21.78
C ALA A 343 14.07 15.39 21.48
N GLN A 344 13.55 14.69 22.49
CA GLN A 344 12.39 13.82 22.35
C GLN A 344 11.17 14.61 21.88
N ASP A 345 10.90 15.76 22.50
CA ASP A 345 9.73 16.61 22.16
C ASP A 345 9.84 17.18 20.74
N ARG A 346 11.03 17.61 20.33
CA ARG A 346 11.25 18.09 18.96
C ARG A 346 10.97 17.01 17.92
N LEU A 347 11.49 15.79 18.13
CA LEU A 347 11.25 14.67 17.19
C LEU A 347 9.80 14.20 17.24
N ALA A 348 9.18 14.19 18.40
CA ALA A 348 7.76 13.88 18.53
C ALA A 348 6.87 14.88 17.79
N GLU A 349 7.22 16.16 17.77
CA GLU A 349 6.48 17.19 17.03
C GLU A 349 6.64 16.99 15.52
N ILE A 350 7.84 16.71 15.01
CA ILE A 350 8.08 16.37 13.61
C ILE A 350 7.24 15.13 13.22
N TYR A 351 7.24 14.10 14.07
CA TYR A 351 6.44 12.89 13.83
C TYR A 351 4.95 13.20 13.72
N LYS A 352 4.38 13.96 14.66
CA LYS A 352 2.95 14.32 14.66
C LYS A 352 2.55 15.14 13.43
N GLN A 353 3.38 16.10 13.03
CA GLN A 353 3.12 16.92 11.85
C GLN A 353 3.15 16.09 10.57
N ALA A 354 4.13 15.20 10.45
CA ALA A 354 4.22 14.26 9.34
C ALA A 354 3.03 13.31 9.28
N ASP A 355 2.64 12.78 10.42
CA ASP A 355 1.52 11.85 10.57
C ASP A 355 0.20 12.50 10.14
N LYS A 356 -0.05 13.74 10.58
CA LYS A 356 -1.20 14.55 10.15
C LYS A 356 -1.18 14.78 8.64
N SER A 357 -0.03 15.19 8.08
CA SER A 357 0.10 15.44 6.65
C SER A 357 -0.13 14.16 5.82
N LYS A 358 0.31 13.00 6.30
CA LYS A 358 0.04 11.72 5.64
C LYS A 358 -1.44 11.40 5.59
N LEU A 359 -2.15 11.57 6.72
CA LEU A 359 -3.59 11.33 6.76
C LEU A 359 -4.35 12.22 5.77
N GLU A 360 -4.00 13.50 5.70
CA GLU A 360 -4.59 14.45 4.74
C GLU A 360 -4.31 14.04 3.29
N LEU A 361 -3.08 13.59 2.98
CA LEU A 361 -2.71 13.13 1.64
C LEU A 361 -3.42 11.82 1.27
N GLU A 362 -3.55 10.87 2.18
CA GLU A 362 -4.29 9.61 1.97
C GLU A 362 -5.77 9.87 1.70
N GLN A 363 -6.40 10.80 2.44
CA GLN A 363 -7.78 11.21 2.20
C GLN A 363 -7.93 11.86 0.82
N ALA A 364 -7.04 12.79 0.46
CA ALA A 364 -7.05 13.43 -0.86
C ALA A 364 -6.83 12.43 -2.01
N LEU A 365 -5.99 11.41 -1.82
CA LEU A 365 -5.83 10.33 -2.79
C LEU A 365 -7.12 9.54 -2.98
N ALA A 366 -7.81 9.19 -1.90
CA ALA A 366 -9.09 8.49 -1.95
C ALA A 366 -10.19 9.32 -2.66
N GLU A 367 -10.23 10.63 -2.41
CA GLU A 367 -11.15 11.55 -3.10
C GLU A 367 -10.84 11.68 -4.59
N LEU A 368 -9.56 11.73 -4.97
CA LEU A 368 -9.15 11.76 -6.38
C LEU A 368 -9.51 10.44 -7.09
N ASP A 369 -9.37 9.30 -6.43
CA ASP A 369 -9.79 8.00 -6.97
C ASP A 369 -11.29 7.94 -7.20
N ALA A 370 -12.09 8.38 -6.23
CA ALA A 370 -13.54 8.44 -6.34
C ALA A 370 -13.98 9.39 -7.48
N THR A 371 -13.34 10.57 -7.56
CA THR A 371 -13.60 11.55 -8.62
C THR A 371 -13.28 11.00 -10.01
N CYS A 372 -12.13 10.34 -10.16
CA CYS A 372 -11.75 9.70 -11.42
C CYS A 372 -12.79 8.67 -11.88
N LYS A 373 -13.25 7.81 -10.97
CA LYS A 373 -14.29 6.80 -11.23
C LYS A 373 -15.62 7.44 -11.62
N SER A 374 -16.06 8.49 -10.92
CA SER A 374 -17.31 9.21 -11.24
C SER A 374 -17.25 9.84 -12.64
N ILE A 375 -16.12 10.49 -12.99
CA ILE A 375 -15.94 11.09 -14.31
C ILE A 375 -16.05 10.04 -15.42
N ILE A 376 -15.42 8.86 -15.24
CA ILE A 376 -15.47 7.78 -16.23
C ILE A 376 -16.89 7.21 -16.33
N LEU A 377 -17.54 6.94 -15.21
CA LEU A 377 -18.90 6.38 -15.15
C LEU A 377 -19.92 7.32 -15.84
N GLU A 378 -19.83 8.62 -15.59
CA GLU A 378 -20.80 9.59 -16.11
C GLU A 378 -20.62 9.92 -17.60
N ASN A 379 -19.42 9.73 -18.16
CA ASN A 379 -19.11 10.17 -19.52
C ASN A 379 -18.76 9.06 -20.50
N ILE A 380 -18.51 7.82 -20.03
CA ILE A 380 -17.98 6.72 -20.87
C ILE A 380 -18.76 5.42 -20.66
N GLU A 381 -19.31 5.20 -19.48
CA GLU A 381 -20.03 3.97 -19.09
C GLU A 381 -21.53 4.16 -19.00
#